data_bcf74b88cc517b65d86c20ebad54b96e
#
_entry.id   bcf74b88cc517b65d86c20ebad54b96e
#
_cell.length_a   1.000
_cell.length_b   1.000
_cell.length_c   1.000
_cell.angle_alpha   90.00
_cell.angle_beta   90.00
_cell.angle_gamma   90.00
#
_symmetry.space_group_name_H-M   'P 1'
#
loop_
_entity.id
_entity.type
_entity.pdbx_description
1 polymer ?
#
loop_
_entity_poly.entity_id
_entity_poly.type
_entity_poly.pdbx_seq_one_letter_code
_entity_poly.pdbx_strand_id
1 'polypeptide(L)'
;TTKSVFEKQPSSENSNLILSVLTERKVDAGHCIRYDGKHYKLLDDQGMVTCYHKGTSAMVIKSFDNSLFASVGEKIYALEEIASHEEISRYFNTEKEYAQSKKPKKRYIPDMSHPWKKDNFMKYVYAMVGHETDWAC
;
A
#
# COMPACT_ATOMS: atom_id res chain seq x y z
N THR A 1 11.08 47.82 -41.78
CA THR A 1 11.07 46.38 -41.36
C THR A 1 10.69 46.30 -39.91
N THR A 2 9.39 46.16 -39.64
CA THR A 2 8.87 45.89 -38.31
C THR A 2 9.28 44.47 -37.91
N LYS A 3 10.30 44.35 -37.05
CA LYS A 3 10.59 43.07 -36.43
C LYS A 3 9.42 42.72 -35.51
N SER A 4 8.80 41.57 -35.74
CA SER A 4 7.78 41.04 -34.86
C SER A 4 8.38 40.90 -33.45
N VAL A 5 7.76 41.55 -32.46
CA VAL A 5 8.16 41.52 -31.07
C VAL A 5 7.66 40.22 -30.42
N PHE A 6 6.83 39.46 -31.10
CA PHE A 6 6.27 38.19 -30.61
C PHE A 6 7.25 37.05 -30.87
N GLU A 7 7.63 36.36 -29.82
CA GLU A 7 8.34 35.10 -29.92
C GLU A 7 7.53 34.06 -30.70
N LYS A 8 8.24 33.17 -31.39
CA LYS A 8 7.57 32.09 -32.13
C LYS A 8 6.79 31.25 -31.12
N GLN A 9 5.54 30.99 -31.44
CA GLN A 9 4.68 30.13 -30.61
C GLN A 9 5.35 28.74 -30.46
N PRO A 10 5.48 28.22 -29.24
CA PRO A 10 6.07 26.90 -29.04
C PRO A 10 5.21 25.84 -29.75
N SER A 11 5.84 24.72 -30.14
CA SER A 11 5.10 23.61 -30.75
C SER A 11 4.13 23.02 -29.70
N SER A 12 3.06 22.37 -30.18
CA SER A 12 2.06 21.73 -29.29
C SER A 12 2.69 20.77 -28.30
N GLU A 13 3.72 20.03 -28.71
CA GLU A 13 4.46 19.10 -27.84
C GLU A 13 5.20 19.85 -26.74
N ASN A 14 5.88 20.95 -27.07
CA ASN A 14 6.56 21.77 -26.07
C ASN A 14 5.57 22.44 -25.12
N SER A 15 4.40 22.85 -25.60
CA SER A 15 3.34 23.41 -24.76
C SER A 15 2.80 22.40 -23.78
N ASN A 16 2.62 21.14 -24.17
CA ASN A 16 2.20 20.05 -23.30
C ASN A 16 3.20 19.78 -22.17
N LEU A 17 4.49 19.86 -22.46
CA LEU A 17 5.56 19.66 -21.46
C LEU A 17 5.67 20.85 -20.50
N ILE A 18 5.57 22.07 -21.00
CA ILE A 18 5.68 23.30 -20.18
C ILE A 18 4.49 23.44 -19.23
N LEU A 19 3.29 23.07 -19.68
CA LEU A 19 2.05 23.19 -18.91
C LEU A 19 1.73 21.92 -18.11
N SER A 20 2.69 21.02 -17.92
CA SER A 20 2.49 19.80 -17.12
C SER A 20 2.40 20.09 -15.63
N VAL A 21 1.54 19.36 -14.94
CA VAL A 21 1.42 19.38 -13.47
C VAL A 21 2.22 18.25 -12.89
N LEU A 22 3.14 18.57 -12.00
CA LEU A 22 3.99 17.60 -11.31
C LEU A 22 3.45 17.33 -9.91
N THR A 23 3.29 16.07 -9.55
CA THR A 23 2.82 15.67 -8.22
C THR A 23 3.64 14.49 -7.70
N GLU A 24 4.25 14.64 -6.55
CA GLU A 24 4.97 13.54 -5.92
C GLU A 24 3.99 12.54 -5.30
N ARG A 25 4.20 11.26 -5.59
CA ARG A 25 3.45 10.12 -5.06
C ARG A 25 4.41 9.00 -4.67
N LYS A 26 3.90 8.06 -3.88
CA LYS A 26 4.67 6.86 -3.49
C LYS A 26 4.00 5.62 -4.07
N VAL A 27 4.84 4.68 -4.48
CA VAL A 27 4.39 3.35 -4.90
C VAL A 27 3.82 2.60 -3.71
N ASP A 28 2.65 2.00 -3.87
CA ASP A 28 1.99 1.22 -2.82
C ASP A 28 2.44 -0.26 -2.81
N ALA A 29 1.83 -1.07 -1.91
CA ALA A 29 2.16 -2.49 -1.79
C ALA A 29 1.77 -3.33 -3.02
N GLY A 30 0.87 -2.82 -3.86
CA GLY A 30 0.45 -3.44 -5.12
C GLY A 30 1.29 -3.01 -6.32
N HIS A 31 2.45 -2.38 -6.10
CA HIS A 31 3.32 -1.83 -7.15
C HIS A 31 2.63 -0.79 -8.06
N CYS A 32 1.60 -0.14 -7.53
CA CYS A 32 0.78 0.85 -8.21
C CYS A 32 0.99 2.24 -7.62
N ILE A 33 0.66 3.26 -8.38
CA ILE A 33 0.64 4.65 -7.92
C ILE A 33 -0.82 5.09 -7.82
N ARG A 34 -1.19 5.64 -6.66
CA ARG A 34 -2.50 6.24 -6.47
C ARG A 34 -2.48 7.71 -6.86
N TYR A 35 -3.30 8.09 -7.84
CA TYR A 35 -3.47 9.46 -8.29
C TYR A 35 -4.94 9.75 -8.59
N ASP A 36 -5.46 10.89 -8.12
CA ASP A 36 -6.85 11.33 -8.31
C ASP A 36 -7.91 10.25 -7.98
N GLY A 37 -7.68 9.50 -6.89
CA GLY A 37 -8.58 8.44 -6.43
C GLY A 37 -8.52 7.13 -7.21
N LYS A 38 -7.70 7.06 -8.26
CA LYS A 38 -7.51 5.90 -9.12
C LYS A 38 -6.14 5.27 -8.90
N HIS A 39 -6.01 4.01 -9.29
CA HIS A 39 -4.75 3.27 -9.22
C HIS A 39 -4.19 3.06 -10.61
N TYR A 40 -2.90 3.26 -10.75
CA TYR A 40 -2.18 3.17 -12.02
C TYR A 40 -0.98 2.25 -11.88
N LYS A 41 -0.79 1.39 -12.87
CA LYS A 41 0.43 0.59 -13.02
C LYS A 41 1.43 1.32 -13.92
N LEU A 42 2.73 1.07 -13.66
CA LEU A 42 3.81 1.64 -14.45
C LEU A 42 4.13 0.74 -15.62
N LEU A 43 4.08 1.30 -16.82
CA LEU A 43 4.45 0.60 -18.06
C LEU A 43 5.76 1.17 -18.59
N ASP A 44 6.67 0.26 -18.92
CA ASP A 44 7.90 0.60 -19.63
C ASP A 44 7.64 0.93 -21.12
N ASP A 45 8.64 1.44 -21.82
CA ASP A 45 8.57 1.77 -23.25
C ASP A 45 8.12 0.60 -24.14
N GLN A 46 8.29 -0.63 -23.65
CA GLN A 46 7.83 -1.85 -24.31
C GLN A 46 6.39 -2.27 -23.92
N GLY A 47 5.71 -1.49 -23.09
CA GLY A 47 4.38 -1.81 -22.58
C GLY A 47 4.38 -2.89 -21.50
N MET A 48 5.54 -3.23 -20.93
CA MET A 48 5.63 -4.19 -19.83
C MET A 48 5.44 -3.52 -18.48
N VAL A 49 4.75 -4.20 -17.57
CA VAL A 49 4.53 -3.71 -16.21
C VAL A 49 5.82 -3.75 -15.41
N THR A 50 6.24 -2.60 -14.90
CA THR A 50 7.42 -2.48 -14.04
C THR A 50 6.99 -2.38 -12.58
N CYS A 51 7.61 -3.18 -11.72
CA CYS A 51 7.31 -3.24 -10.29
C CYS A 51 8.41 -2.55 -9.48
N TYR A 52 8.01 -1.67 -8.57
CA TYR A 52 8.89 -1.00 -7.62
C TYR A 52 8.52 -1.37 -6.19
N HIS A 53 9.45 -1.24 -5.26
CA HIS A 53 9.20 -1.46 -3.85
C HIS A 53 8.22 -0.44 -3.29
N LYS A 54 7.41 -0.89 -2.34
CA LYS A 54 6.52 -0.02 -1.58
C LYS A 54 7.30 1.15 -0.95
N GLY A 55 6.78 2.35 -1.13
CA GLY A 55 7.38 3.58 -0.59
C GLY A 55 8.38 4.25 -1.53
N THR A 56 8.71 3.66 -2.70
CA THR A 56 9.51 4.33 -3.72
C THR A 56 8.83 5.62 -4.15
N SER A 57 9.57 6.72 -4.15
CA SER A 57 9.05 8.02 -4.60
C SER A 57 8.95 8.06 -6.12
N ALA A 58 7.83 8.49 -6.61
CA ALA A 58 7.55 8.65 -8.02
C ALA A 58 6.93 10.04 -8.27
N MET A 59 7.41 10.72 -9.30
CA MET A 59 6.83 11.99 -9.74
C MET A 59 5.81 11.74 -10.84
N VAL A 60 4.53 11.94 -10.54
CA VAL A 60 3.46 11.87 -11.53
C VAL A 60 3.43 13.15 -12.33
N ILE A 61 3.46 13.03 -13.64
CA ILE A 61 3.45 14.11 -14.62
C ILE A 61 2.12 14.04 -15.36
N LYS A 62 1.26 15.03 -15.14
CA LYS A 62 0.04 15.20 -15.92
C LYS A 62 0.27 16.24 -16.98
N SER A 63 0.29 15.81 -18.23
CA SER A 63 0.41 16.70 -19.40
C SER A 63 -0.88 17.47 -19.63
N PHE A 64 -0.80 18.53 -20.41
CA PHE A 64 -1.96 19.37 -20.74
C PHE A 64 -3.06 18.61 -21.52
N ASP A 65 -2.69 17.62 -22.31
CA ASP A 65 -3.60 16.70 -23.03
C ASP A 65 -4.21 15.59 -22.13
N ASN A 66 -4.02 15.66 -20.80
CA ASN A 66 -4.41 14.69 -19.81
C ASN A 66 -3.66 13.35 -19.86
N SER A 67 -2.62 13.21 -20.63
CA SER A 67 -1.74 12.03 -20.57
C SER A 67 -1.01 12.00 -19.24
N LEU A 68 -0.94 10.81 -18.65
CA LEU A 68 -0.30 10.59 -17.35
C LEU A 68 0.99 9.79 -17.53
N PHE A 69 2.06 10.29 -16.96
CA PHE A 69 3.35 9.63 -16.90
C PHE A 69 3.85 9.62 -15.44
N ALA A 70 4.77 8.74 -15.13
CA ALA A 70 5.46 8.77 -13.87
C ALA A 70 6.97 8.68 -14.08
N SER A 71 7.71 9.54 -13.40
CA SER A 71 9.16 9.47 -13.34
C SER A 71 9.57 8.80 -12.03
N VAL A 72 10.37 7.74 -12.12
CA VAL A 72 10.96 7.07 -10.96
C VAL A 72 12.48 7.07 -11.16
N GLY A 73 13.17 7.87 -10.35
CA GLY A 73 14.58 8.15 -10.57
C GLY A 73 14.80 8.88 -11.90
N GLU A 74 15.56 8.29 -12.80
CA GLU A 74 15.88 8.86 -14.12
C GLU A 74 15.00 8.31 -15.26
N LYS A 75 14.10 7.36 -14.97
CA LYS A 75 13.25 6.70 -15.97
C LYS A 75 11.83 7.24 -15.95
N ILE A 76 11.24 7.34 -17.13
CA ILE A 76 9.86 7.76 -17.32
C ILE A 76 9.04 6.54 -17.74
N TYR A 77 7.87 6.38 -17.13
CA TYR A 77 6.92 5.30 -17.38
C TYR A 77 5.57 5.85 -17.79
N ALA A 78 4.89 5.18 -18.69
CA ALA A 78 3.49 5.44 -18.94
C ALA A 78 2.64 4.91 -17.80
N LEU A 79 1.55 5.60 -17.46
CA LEU A 79 0.61 5.19 -16.43
C LEU A 79 -0.65 4.63 -17.09
N GLU A 80 -0.98 3.38 -16.80
CA GLU A 80 -2.22 2.73 -17.21
C GLU A 80 -3.17 2.55 -16.03
N GLU A 81 -4.40 3.02 -16.17
CA GLU A 81 -5.42 2.91 -15.14
C GLU A 81 -5.83 1.45 -14.93
N ILE A 82 -5.90 1.05 -13.66
CA ILE A 82 -6.42 -0.26 -13.25
C ILE A 82 -7.86 -0.06 -12.82
N ALA A 83 -8.81 -0.61 -13.58
CA ALA A 83 -10.24 -0.45 -13.38
C ALA A 83 -10.74 -0.98 -12.03
N SER A 84 -10.07 -1.97 -11.44
CA SER A 84 -10.35 -2.40 -10.07
C SER A 84 -9.11 -3.01 -9.40
N HIS A 85 -8.44 -2.20 -8.61
CA HIS A 85 -7.33 -2.65 -7.77
C HIS A 85 -7.75 -3.76 -6.78
N GLU A 86 -9.00 -3.74 -6.34
CA GLU A 86 -9.55 -4.76 -5.46
C GLU A 86 -9.75 -6.12 -6.15
N GLU A 87 -10.12 -6.13 -7.42
CA GLU A 87 -10.29 -7.38 -8.17
C GLU A 87 -8.95 -8.09 -8.39
N ILE A 88 -7.92 -7.34 -8.78
CA ILE A 88 -6.58 -7.91 -8.96
C ILE A 88 -6.03 -8.44 -7.63
N SER A 89 -6.24 -7.71 -6.54
CA SER A 89 -5.87 -8.17 -5.20
C SER A 89 -6.61 -9.44 -4.78
N ARG A 90 -7.87 -9.59 -5.15
CA ARG A 90 -8.67 -10.81 -4.91
C ARG A 90 -8.14 -12.00 -5.68
N TYR A 91 -7.73 -11.85 -6.93
CA TYR A 91 -7.15 -12.96 -7.71
C TYR A 91 -5.87 -13.49 -7.10
N PHE A 92 -4.99 -12.64 -6.58
CA PHE A 92 -3.79 -13.08 -5.87
C PHE A 92 -4.09 -13.78 -4.53
N ASN A 93 -5.21 -13.43 -3.89
CA ASN A 93 -5.63 -14.09 -2.65
C ASN A 93 -6.35 -15.41 -2.91
N THR A 94 -7.07 -15.54 -4.04
CA THR A 94 -7.88 -16.73 -4.34
C THR A 94 -7.01 -17.97 -4.54
N GLU A 95 -5.83 -17.84 -5.15
CA GLU A 95 -4.90 -18.99 -5.29
C GLU A 95 -4.33 -19.44 -3.93
N LYS A 96 -4.21 -18.53 -2.95
CA LYS A 96 -3.79 -18.88 -1.58
C LYS A 96 -4.92 -19.45 -0.74
N GLU A 97 -6.16 -19.09 -1.01
CA GLU A 97 -7.32 -19.61 -0.29
C GLU A 97 -7.64 -21.06 -0.66
N TYR A 98 -7.47 -21.46 -1.91
CA TYR A 98 -7.61 -22.87 -2.32
C TYR A 98 -6.51 -23.78 -1.74
N ALA A 99 -5.34 -23.24 -1.41
CA ALA A 99 -4.26 -24.03 -0.82
C ALA A 99 -4.37 -24.21 0.70
N GLN A 100 -5.24 -23.47 1.38
CA GLN A 100 -5.35 -23.53 2.85
C GLN A 100 -6.80 -23.34 3.32
N SER A 101 -7.62 -24.37 3.18
CA SER A 101 -8.64 -24.60 4.19
C SER A 101 -7.90 -24.97 5.48
N LYS A 102 -7.33 -23.98 6.15
CA LYS A 102 -6.74 -24.16 7.48
C LYS A 102 -7.87 -24.61 8.38
N LYS A 103 -7.89 -25.92 8.68
CA LYS A 103 -8.70 -26.43 9.78
C LYS A 103 -8.54 -25.43 10.92
N PRO A 104 -9.63 -24.93 11.52
CA PRO A 104 -9.54 -23.97 12.59
C PRO A 104 -8.56 -24.53 13.62
N LYS A 105 -7.45 -23.83 13.83
CA LYS A 105 -6.48 -24.25 14.84
C LYS A 105 -7.24 -24.26 16.16
N LYS A 106 -7.51 -25.45 16.72
CA LYS A 106 -8.10 -25.57 18.05
C LYS A 106 -7.24 -24.71 18.96
N ARG A 107 -7.86 -23.74 19.61
CA ARG A 107 -7.16 -22.95 20.61
C ARG A 107 -6.60 -23.90 21.64
N TYR A 108 -5.28 -23.91 21.77
CA TYR A 108 -4.64 -24.68 22.84
C TYR A 108 -5.07 -24.09 24.17
N ILE A 109 -5.87 -24.82 24.91
CA ILE A 109 -6.23 -24.51 26.30
C ILE A 109 -5.32 -25.35 27.16
N PRO A 110 -4.35 -24.75 27.86
CA PRO A 110 -3.46 -25.52 28.74
C PRO A 110 -4.24 -26.26 29.82
N ASP A 111 -3.83 -27.47 30.11
CA ASP A 111 -4.41 -28.25 31.20
C ASP A 111 -4.20 -27.54 32.54
N MET A 112 -5.01 -27.91 33.56
CA MET A 112 -4.92 -27.35 34.91
C MET A 112 -3.58 -27.64 35.61
N SER A 113 -2.88 -28.68 35.16
CA SER A 113 -1.54 -29.03 35.64
C SER A 113 -0.43 -28.12 35.08
N HIS A 114 -0.74 -27.27 34.09
CA HIS A 114 0.25 -26.38 33.48
C HIS A 114 0.82 -25.38 34.50
N PRO A 115 2.15 -25.23 34.62
CA PRO A 115 2.79 -24.39 35.64
C PRO A 115 2.21 -22.99 35.74
N TRP A 116 1.95 -22.37 34.60
CA TRP A 116 1.37 -21.03 34.53
C TRP A 116 0.00 -20.91 35.20
N LYS A 117 -0.85 -21.95 35.10
CA LYS A 117 -2.17 -21.95 35.76
C LYS A 117 -2.03 -22.24 37.26
N LYS A 118 -1.13 -23.12 37.63
CA LYS A 118 -0.88 -23.41 39.03
C LYS A 118 -0.40 -22.18 39.81
N ASP A 119 0.60 -21.48 39.28
CA ASP A 119 1.18 -20.33 39.95
C ASP A 119 0.18 -19.17 40.09
N ASN A 120 -0.58 -18.89 39.08
CA ASN A 120 -1.59 -17.83 39.11
C ASN A 120 -2.78 -18.21 39.98
N PHE A 121 -3.22 -19.47 39.91
CA PHE A 121 -4.30 -19.96 40.76
C PHE A 121 -3.89 -19.98 42.25
N MET A 122 -2.71 -20.44 42.57
CA MET A 122 -2.21 -20.45 43.95
C MET A 122 -2.04 -19.04 44.51
N LYS A 123 -1.52 -18.10 43.70
CA LYS A 123 -1.46 -16.68 44.10
C LYS A 123 -2.84 -16.09 44.38
N TYR A 124 -3.83 -16.43 43.55
CA TYR A 124 -5.20 -16.00 43.76
C TYR A 124 -5.81 -16.60 45.03
N VAL A 125 -5.62 -17.90 45.28
CA VAL A 125 -6.08 -18.59 46.50
C VAL A 125 -5.42 -18.00 47.75
N TYR A 126 -4.12 -17.78 47.73
CA TYR A 126 -3.40 -17.16 48.85
C TYR A 126 -3.87 -15.72 49.14
N ALA A 127 -4.17 -14.97 48.10
CA ALA A 127 -4.73 -13.63 48.26
C ALA A 127 -6.13 -13.65 48.88
N MET A 128 -6.97 -14.64 48.54
CA MET A 128 -8.30 -14.81 49.11
C MET A 128 -8.26 -15.30 50.56
N VAL A 129 -7.42 -16.30 50.85
CA VAL A 129 -7.31 -16.90 52.21
C VAL A 129 -6.60 -15.94 53.15
N GLY A 130 -5.68 -15.11 52.70
CA GLY A 130 -5.00 -14.08 53.51
C GLY A 130 -5.91 -12.98 54.05
N HIS A 131 -7.12 -12.81 53.46
CA HIS A 131 -8.10 -11.83 53.94
C HIS A 131 -9.04 -12.36 55.03
N GLU A 132 -9.05 -13.68 55.31
CA GLU A 132 -9.93 -14.26 56.31
C GLU A 132 -9.31 -14.34 57.72
N THR A 133 -8.05 -13.99 57.92
CA THR A 133 -7.41 -14.11 59.22
C THR A 133 -7.47 -12.84 60.09
N ASP A 134 -8.13 -11.77 59.66
CA ASP A 134 -8.23 -10.51 60.40
C ASP A 134 -9.54 -10.34 61.19
N TRP A 135 -10.34 -11.42 61.34
CA TRP A 135 -11.58 -11.38 62.12
C TRP A 135 -11.54 -12.22 63.41
N ALA A 136 -10.39 -12.47 63.89
CA ALA A 136 -10.25 -13.15 65.19
C ALA A 136 -9.69 -12.22 66.23
N CYS A 137 -10.56 -11.34 66.75
CA CYS A 137 -10.50 -10.78 68.10
C CYS A 137 -11.81 -10.14 68.48
#